data_94e56d0e7f00410ebfae95c6696aa1aa
#
_entry.id   94e56d0e7f00410ebfae95c6696aa1aa
#
_cell.length_a   1.000
_cell.length_b   1.000
_cell.length_c   1.000
_cell.angle_alpha   90.00
_cell.angle_beta   90.00
_cell.angle_gamma   90.00
#
_symmetry.space_group_name_H-M   'P 1'
#
loop_
_entity.id
_entity.type
_entity.pdbx_description
1 polymer ?
#
loop_
_entity_poly.entity_id
_entity_poly.type
_entity_poly.pdbx_seq_one_letter_code
_entity_poly.pdbx_strand_id
1 'polypeptide(L)'
;MPPPSNADDRGWFSRERVLILALGLATLLALYVCYLIVQPFIPAVTIAVAAAVATRRPHNWLRRRLRSHTAAAAAGVVLVAGLIVVPLSLLITYLVRQIIASIHGLQAGGGLSEWRGFVNLPPAMGRALDWAQANLDLQTQLTAIGQSLAGQAGNLLAGSVNLVTQLVIMLFVLFFLYRDRDHALHTLRRLVPLSAEEAGHMGTRIEDTILAIVNGSITVAFVQALLAGVMYTALGVPASVIWACATFIVALIPIFGTFMVWGPVAVFLVLSGSWVKAVILVAWGALAVSTIDNLLYPHLVGGRLRLHTIPTFFAILGGIQLFGPSGLILGPVALAVTIGLLDVWWSRTTGGRTAEQTVK
;
A
#
# COMPACT_ATOMS: atom_id res chain seq x y z
N MET A 1 77.75 -19.98 0.65
CA MET A 1 76.64 -19.72 -0.32
C MET A 1 75.39 -19.47 0.49
N PRO A 2 74.85 -18.27 0.43
CA PRO A 2 73.49 -18.00 1.04
C PRO A 2 72.43 -18.63 0.15
N PRO A 3 71.30 -19.09 0.70
CA PRO A 3 70.22 -19.65 -0.08
C PRO A 3 69.51 -18.53 -0.90
N PRO A 4 68.93 -18.86 -2.07
CA PRO A 4 68.28 -17.90 -2.92
C PRO A 4 67.08 -17.31 -2.21
N SER A 5 66.98 -15.97 -2.17
CA SER A 5 65.85 -15.25 -1.68
C SER A 5 64.65 -15.47 -2.62
N ASN A 6 63.61 -16.11 -2.13
CA ASN A 6 62.31 -16.18 -2.82
C ASN A 6 61.72 -14.76 -2.90
N ALA A 7 62.06 -14.05 -3.96
CA ALA A 7 61.59 -12.69 -4.24
C ALA A 7 60.37 -12.63 -5.18
N ASP A 8 59.60 -13.72 -5.27
CA ASP A 8 58.55 -13.84 -6.31
C ASP A 8 57.10 -13.84 -5.80
N ASP A 9 56.83 -13.43 -4.55
CA ASP A 9 55.47 -13.45 -4.01
C ASP A 9 54.83 -12.05 -3.81
N ARG A 10 55.30 -11.04 -4.54
CA ARG A 10 54.68 -9.68 -4.50
C ARG A 10 53.85 -9.34 -5.73
N GLY A 11 53.34 -10.34 -6.42
CA GLY A 11 52.37 -10.10 -7.49
C GLY A 11 51.01 -9.66 -6.90
N TRP A 12 50.48 -8.52 -7.35
CA TRP A 12 49.11 -8.06 -7.06
C TRP A 12 48.06 -9.14 -7.40
N PHE A 13 48.41 -10.17 -8.17
CA PHE A 13 47.59 -11.31 -8.60
C PHE A 13 48.05 -12.62 -7.93
N SER A 14 48.21 -12.63 -6.59
CA SER A 14 48.36 -13.93 -5.94
C SER A 14 47.10 -14.76 -6.16
N ARG A 15 47.25 -16.07 -6.44
CA ARG A 15 46.16 -17.02 -6.71
C ARG A 15 45.04 -16.95 -5.64
N GLU A 16 45.40 -16.75 -4.39
CA GLU A 16 44.48 -16.59 -3.27
C GLU A 16 43.62 -15.34 -3.39
N ARG A 17 44.21 -14.20 -3.76
CA ARG A 17 43.44 -12.93 -3.94
C ARG A 17 42.48 -13.04 -5.10
N VAL A 18 42.89 -13.67 -6.21
CA VAL A 18 42.01 -13.92 -7.35
C VAL A 18 40.84 -14.82 -6.96
N LEU A 19 41.09 -15.88 -6.16
CA LEU A 19 40.02 -16.75 -5.66
C LEU A 19 39.06 -16.03 -4.70
N ILE A 20 39.60 -15.20 -3.79
CA ILE A 20 38.77 -14.40 -2.87
C ILE A 20 37.91 -13.40 -3.66
N LEU A 21 38.46 -12.71 -4.64
CA LEU A 21 37.72 -11.79 -5.51
C LEU A 21 36.66 -12.52 -6.35
N ALA A 22 37.01 -13.67 -6.93
CA ALA A 22 36.07 -14.50 -7.68
C ALA A 22 34.92 -15.01 -6.79
N LEU A 23 35.20 -15.44 -5.56
CA LEU A 23 34.22 -15.86 -4.58
C LEU A 23 33.32 -14.66 -4.17
N GLY A 24 33.94 -13.51 -3.93
CA GLY A 24 33.22 -12.28 -3.61
C GLY A 24 32.26 -11.87 -4.73
N LEU A 25 32.74 -11.91 -5.99
CA LEU A 25 31.92 -11.60 -7.16
C LEU A 25 30.78 -12.63 -7.33
N ALA A 26 31.09 -13.93 -7.19
CA ALA A 26 30.07 -14.98 -7.24
C ALA A 26 29.00 -14.82 -6.14
N THR A 27 29.42 -14.44 -4.92
CA THR A 27 28.51 -14.17 -3.81
C THR A 27 27.61 -12.95 -4.10
N LEU A 28 28.19 -11.86 -4.62
CA LEU A 28 27.43 -10.68 -5.02
C LEU A 28 26.43 -11.00 -6.13
N LEU A 29 26.86 -11.78 -7.13
CA LEU A 29 25.96 -12.23 -8.20
C LEU A 29 24.83 -13.10 -7.66
N ALA A 30 25.13 -14.04 -6.77
CA ALA A 30 24.10 -14.87 -6.12
C ALA A 30 23.12 -14.03 -5.29
N LEU A 31 23.60 -13.05 -4.54
CA LEU A 31 22.73 -12.11 -3.78
C LEU A 31 21.88 -11.27 -4.73
N TYR A 32 22.43 -10.81 -5.84
CA TYR A 32 21.67 -10.06 -6.84
C TYR A 32 20.56 -10.91 -7.48
N VAL A 33 20.85 -12.17 -7.82
CA VAL A 33 19.84 -13.11 -8.34
C VAL A 33 18.77 -13.39 -7.26
N CYS A 34 19.17 -13.62 -6.01
CA CYS A 34 18.22 -13.74 -4.90
C CYS A 34 17.33 -12.51 -4.76
N TYR A 35 17.89 -11.31 -4.88
CA TYR A 35 17.12 -10.07 -4.85
C TYR A 35 16.08 -10.01 -5.97
N LEU A 36 16.46 -10.36 -7.21
CA LEU A 36 15.54 -10.39 -8.36
C LEU A 36 14.39 -11.38 -8.16
N ILE A 37 14.65 -12.54 -7.54
CA ILE A 37 13.64 -13.56 -7.22
C ILE A 37 12.67 -13.05 -6.16
N VAL A 38 13.16 -12.34 -5.16
CA VAL A 38 12.33 -11.85 -4.02
C VAL A 38 11.59 -10.56 -4.37
N GLN A 39 12.12 -9.75 -5.29
CA GLN A 39 11.59 -8.43 -5.65
C GLN A 39 10.08 -8.42 -5.93
N PRO A 40 9.48 -9.36 -6.71
CA PRO A 40 8.03 -9.37 -6.98
C PRO A 40 7.18 -9.61 -5.72
N PHE A 41 7.76 -10.20 -4.68
CA PHE A 41 7.07 -10.56 -3.43
C PHE A 41 7.23 -9.52 -2.33
N ILE A 42 8.09 -8.52 -2.52
CA ILE A 42 8.33 -7.44 -1.55
C ILE A 42 7.02 -6.78 -1.09
N PRO A 43 6.04 -6.45 -1.97
CA PRO A 43 4.79 -5.87 -1.55
C PRO A 43 4.01 -6.77 -0.59
N ALA A 44 3.86 -8.05 -0.93
CA ALA A 44 3.13 -9.02 -0.11
C ALA A 44 3.80 -9.22 1.26
N VAL A 45 5.13 -9.36 1.28
CA VAL A 45 5.91 -9.50 2.53
C VAL A 45 5.77 -8.25 3.40
N THR A 46 5.86 -7.06 2.81
CA THR A 46 5.74 -5.79 3.54
C THR A 46 4.38 -5.65 4.20
N ILE A 47 3.30 -5.93 3.45
CA ILE A 47 1.93 -5.87 3.97
C ILE A 47 1.74 -6.96 5.06
N ALA A 48 2.30 -8.16 4.88
CA ALA A 48 2.27 -9.22 5.89
C ALA A 48 2.95 -8.80 7.20
N VAL A 49 4.14 -8.18 7.12
CA VAL A 49 4.85 -7.66 8.30
C VAL A 49 4.04 -6.55 8.97
N ALA A 50 3.52 -5.61 8.20
CA ALA A 50 2.68 -4.53 8.73
C ALA A 50 1.41 -5.08 9.42
N ALA A 51 0.73 -6.04 8.79
CA ALA A 51 -0.43 -6.72 9.37
C ALA A 51 -0.06 -7.48 10.65
N ALA A 52 1.07 -8.19 10.67
CA ALA A 52 1.55 -8.92 11.85
C ALA A 52 1.81 -7.97 13.03
N VAL A 53 2.40 -6.80 12.76
CA VAL A 53 2.68 -5.77 13.78
C VAL A 53 1.37 -5.13 14.26
N ALA A 54 0.49 -4.73 13.34
CA ALA A 54 -0.78 -4.08 13.66
C ALA A 54 -1.74 -4.98 14.45
N THR A 55 -1.77 -6.26 14.10
CA THR A 55 -2.66 -7.25 14.72
C THR A 55 -2.00 -8.04 15.86
N ARG A 56 -0.85 -7.57 16.36
CA ARG A 56 -0.12 -8.22 17.47
C ARG A 56 -0.99 -8.41 18.73
N ARG A 57 -1.78 -7.39 19.10
CA ARG A 57 -2.65 -7.46 20.29
C ARG A 57 -3.75 -8.51 20.15
N PRO A 58 -4.59 -8.52 19.09
CA PRO A 58 -5.60 -9.56 18.89
C PRO A 58 -4.98 -10.94 18.71
N HIS A 59 -3.83 -11.08 18.01
CA HIS A 59 -3.14 -12.34 17.87
C HIS A 59 -2.64 -12.89 19.23
N ASN A 60 -2.07 -12.06 20.09
CA ASN A 60 -1.62 -12.45 21.43
C ASN A 60 -2.82 -12.90 22.31
N TRP A 61 -3.98 -12.23 22.17
CA TRP A 61 -5.20 -12.66 22.86
C TRP A 61 -5.66 -14.04 22.35
N LEU A 62 -5.62 -14.27 21.05
CA LEU A 62 -5.98 -15.54 20.43
C LEU A 62 -5.03 -16.67 20.87
N ARG A 63 -3.72 -16.39 20.92
CA ARG A 63 -2.68 -17.30 21.40
C ARG A 63 -2.87 -17.72 22.88
N ARG A 64 -3.42 -16.84 23.72
CA ARG A 64 -3.76 -17.18 25.11
C ARG A 64 -4.99 -18.07 25.22
N ARG A 65 -5.90 -18.03 24.24
CA ARG A 65 -7.14 -18.84 24.21
C ARG A 65 -6.93 -20.21 23.55
N LEU A 66 -6.06 -20.28 22.57
CA LEU A 66 -5.78 -21.49 21.80
C LEU A 66 -4.50 -22.18 22.32
N ARG A 67 -4.59 -23.47 22.66
CA ARG A 67 -3.47 -24.25 23.21
C ARG A 67 -2.35 -24.53 22.18
N SER A 68 -2.59 -24.37 20.88
CA SER A 68 -1.65 -24.65 19.80
C SER A 68 -1.21 -23.36 19.11
N HIS A 69 0.12 -23.14 18.97
CA HIS A 69 0.69 -22.02 18.22
C HIS A 69 0.24 -21.97 16.77
N THR A 70 0.15 -23.16 16.13
CA THR A 70 -0.31 -23.30 14.74
C THR A 70 -1.79 -22.95 14.60
N ALA A 71 -2.64 -23.38 15.53
CA ALA A 71 -4.06 -23.05 15.51
C ALA A 71 -4.29 -21.55 15.75
N ALA A 72 -3.52 -20.92 16.64
CA ALA A 72 -3.58 -19.47 16.87
C ALA A 72 -3.14 -18.69 15.65
N ALA A 73 -2.06 -19.12 14.96
CA ALA A 73 -1.60 -18.51 13.72
C ALA A 73 -2.65 -18.65 12.61
N ALA A 74 -3.20 -19.85 12.40
CA ALA A 74 -4.24 -20.08 11.38
C ALA A 74 -5.50 -19.25 11.65
N ALA A 75 -5.98 -19.19 12.88
CA ALA A 75 -7.14 -18.37 13.25
C ALA A 75 -6.86 -16.87 13.09
N GLY A 76 -5.63 -16.41 13.39
CA GLY A 76 -5.21 -15.03 13.14
C GLY A 76 -5.21 -14.68 11.65
N VAL A 77 -4.70 -15.58 10.81
CA VAL A 77 -4.72 -15.43 9.34
C VAL A 77 -6.15 -15.41 8.80
N VAL A 78 -7.02 -16.33 9.26
CA VAL A 78 -8.44 -16.35 8.85
C VAL A 78 -9.14 -15.04 9.24
N LEU A 79 -8.85 -14.50 10.42
CA LEU A 79 -9.40 -13.22 10.86
C LEU A 79 -8.95 -12.07 9.94
N VAL A 80 -7.65 -11.97 9.63
CA VAL A 80 -7.12 -10.93 8.74
C VAL A 80 -7.64 -11.13 7.32
N ALA A 81 -7.67 -12.36 6.81
CA ALA A 81 -8.24 -12.68 5.51
C ALA A 81 -9.72 -12.29 5.43
N GLY A 82 -10.52 -12.65 6.45
CA GLY A 82 -11.92 -12.24 6.54
C GLY A 82 -12.12 -10.73 6.56
N LEU A 83 -11.28 -10.01 7.32
CA LEU A 83 -11.32 -8.55 7.40
C LEU A 83 -11.04 -7.86 6.05
N ILE A 84 -10.24 -8.48 5.19
CA ILE A 84 -9.90 -7.95 3.85
C ILE A 84 -10.87 -8.48 2.80
N VAL A 85 -11.05 -9.80 2.72
CA VAL A 85 -11.77 -10.46 1.62
C VAL A 85 -13.28 -10.20 1.71
N VAL A 86 -13.88 -10.28 2.91
CA VAL A 86 -15.33 -10.12 3.06
C VAL A 86 -15.79 -8.73 2.60
N PRO A 87 -15.24 -7.60 3.11
CA PRO A 87 -15.70 -6.29 2.67
C PRO A 87 -15.38 -6.03 1.19
N LEU A 88 -14.24 -6.51 0.70
CA LEU A 88 -13.87 -6.36 -0.71
C LEU A 88 -14.82 -7.13 -1.64
N SER A 89 -15.21 -8.36 -1.28
CA SER A 89 -16.15 -9.17 -2.06
C SER A 89 -17.56 -8.57 -2.07
N LEU A 90 -18.02 -8.05 -0.92
CA LEU A 90 -19.30 -7.34 -0.83
C LEU A 90 -19.30 -6.09 -1.72
N LEU A 91 -18.21 -5.32 -1.68
CA LEU A 91 -18.03 -4.13 -2.51
C LEU A 91 -18.06 -4.48 -4.01
N ILE A 92 -17.26 -5.45 -4.43
CA ILE A 92 -17.20 -5.89 -5.83
C ILE A 92 -18.58 -6.38 -6.28
N THR A 93 -19.25 -7.21 -5.47
CA THR A 93 -20.58 -7.73 -5.80
C THR A 93 -21.60 -6.60 -5.94
N TYR A 94 -21.56 -5.61 -5.05
CA TYR A 94 -22.45 -4.45 -5.12
C TYR A 94 -22.18 -3.61 -6.37
N LEU A 95 -20.91 -3.31 -6.67
CA LEU A 95 -20.49 -2.56 -7.88
C LEU A 95 -20.94 -3.26 -9.16
N VAL A 96 -20.70 -4.57 -9.27
CA VAL A 96 -21.09 -5.36 -10.44
C VAL A 96 -22.59 -5.33 -10.63
N ARG A 97 -23.38 -5.54 -9.56
CA ARG A 97 -24.86 -5.46 -9.63
C ARG A 97 -25.33 -4.08 -10.06
N GLN A 98 -24.70 -3.02 -9.54
CA GLN A 98 -25.06 -1.64 -9.86
C GLN A 98 -24.75 -1.31 -11.35
N ILE A 99 -23.59 -1.75 -11.86
CA ILE A 99 -23.23 -1.58 -13.27
C ILE A 99 -24.19 -2.33 -14.18
N ILE A 100 -24.50 -3.60 -13.87
CA ILE A 100 -25.43 -4.42 -14.65
C ILE A 100 -26.82 -3.79 -14.66
N ALA A 101 -27.32 -3.34 -13.51
CA ALA A 101 -28.61 -2.65 -13.41
C ALA A 101 -28.65 -1.36 -14.27
N SER A 102 -27.54 -0.59 -14.24
CA SER A 102 -27.42 0.63 -15.06
C SER A 102 -27.39 0.32 -16.56
N ILE A 103 -26.69 -0.73 -16.99
CA ILE A 103 -26.65 -1.16 -18.39
C ILE A 103 -28.03 -1.65 -18.86
N HIS A 104 -28.74 -2.46 -18.05
CA HIS A 104 -30.10 -2.89 -18.39
C HIS A 104 -31.08 -1.72 -18.47
N GLY A 105 -30.97 -0.72 -17.59
CA GLY A 105 -31.75 0.51 -17.66
C GLY A 105 -31.49 1.29 -18.96
N LEU A 106 -30.23 1.33 -19.43
CA LEU A 106 -29.87 1.95 -20.71
C LEU A 106 -30.39 1.17 -21.92
N GLN A 107 -30.46 -0.17 -21.85
CA GLN A 107 -30.96 -1.04 -22.93
C GLN A 107 -32.49 -1.12 -22.98
N ALA A 108 -33.17 -0.97 -21.84
CA ALA A 108 -34.63 -1.05 -21.74
C ALA A 108 -35.34 0.26 -22.12
N GLY A 109 -34.67 1.39 -22.00
CA GLY A 109 -35.17 2.71 -22.40
C GLY A 109 -34.51 3.16 -23.68
N GLY A 110 -35.25 3.20 -24.77
CA GLY A 110 -34.74 3.68 -26.05
C GLY A 110 -33.95 4.98 -25.93
N GLY A 111 -32.88 5.07 -26.65
CA GLY A 111 -31.89 6.13 -26.84
C GLY A 111 -31.98 7.45 -26.08
N LEU A 112 -30.94 8.23 -26.13
CA LEU A 112 -30.80 9.56 -25.47
C LEU A 112 -32.04 10.49 -25.55
N SER A 113 -33.01 10.19 -26.41
CA SER A 113 -34.26 10.93 -26.59
C SER A 113 -35.26 10.74 -25.42
N GLU A 114 -35.33 9.57 -24.81
CA GLU A 114 -36.20 9.35 -23.62
C GLU A 114 -35.65 9.97 -22.33
N TRP A 115 -34.32 10.14 -22.27
CA TRP A 115 -33.67 10.83 -21.14
C TRP A 115 -34.09 12.29 -20.99
N ARG A 116 -34.54 12.93 -22.10
CA ARG A 116 -35.10 14.29 -22.08
C ARG A 116 -36.36 14.40 -21.22
N GLY A 117 -37.14 13.33 -21.11
CA GLY A 117 -38.37 13.33 -20.28
C GLY A 117 -38.09 13.21 -18.77
N PHE A 118 -36.94 12.64 -18.37
CA PHE A 118 -36.59 12.44 -16.97
C PHE A 118 -35.70 13.53 -16.37
N VAL A 119 -35.08 14.38 -17.22
CA VAL A 119 -34.08 15.36 -16.77
C VAL A 119 -34.61 16.76 -17.07
N ASN A 120 -35.00 17.51 -16.04
CA ASN A 120 -35.21 18.96 -16.14
C ASN A 120 -33.89 19.67 -16.38
N LEU A 121 -33.38 19.57 -17.63
CA LEU A 121 -32.16 20.26 -18.03
C LEU A 121 -32.40 21.76 -18.14
N PRO A 122 -31.49 22.61 -17.64
CA PRO A 122 -31.52 24.04 -17.95
C PRO A 122 -31.48 24.25 -19.45
N PRO A 123 -32.20 25.24 -20.02
CA PRO A 123 -32.31 25.46 -21.47
C PRO A 123 -30.96 25.64 -22.19
N ALA A 124 -29.95 26.15 -21.46
CA ALA A 124 -28.58 26.27 -21.98
C ALA A 124 -27.89 24.91 -22.19
N MET A 125 -28.18 23.94 -21.35
CA MET A 125 -27.58 22.62 -21.37
C MET A 125 -28.27 21.69 -22.36
N GLY A 126 -29.58 21.86 -22.56
CA GLY A 126 -30.34 21.24 -23.66
C GLY A 126 -29.72 21.59 -25.01
N ARG A 127 -29.45 22.89 -25.22
CA ARG A 127 -28.79 23.39 -26.45
C ARG A 127 -27.36 22.87 -26.63
N ALA A 128 -26.59 22.78 -25.54
CA ALA A 128 -25.23 22.21 -25.58
C ALA A 128 -25.25 20.71 -25.90
N LEU A 129 -26.22 19.96 -25.39
CA LEU A 129 -26.41 18.54 -25.73
C LEU A 129 -26.88 18.35 -27.18
N ASP A 130 -27.78 19.22 -27.67
CA ASP A 130 -28.22 19.19 -29.04
C ASP A 130 -27.07 19.50 -30.01
N TRP A 131 -26.24 20.49 -29.66
CA TRP A 131 -25.02 20.81 -30.42
C TRP A 131 -24.02 19.65 -30.37
N ALA A 132 -23.82 19.03 -29.19
CA ALA A 132 -22.93 17.90 -29.03
C ALA A 132 -23.43 16.65 -29.80
N GLN A 133 -24.74 16.38 -29.82
CA GLN A 133 -25.33 15.30 -30.61
C GLN A 133 -25.23 15.56 -32.11
N ALA A 134 -25.34 16.81 -32.53
CA ALA A 134 -25.25 17.19 -33.95
C ALA A 134 -23.82 17.22 -34.49
N ASN A 135 -22.83 17.52 -33.62
CA ASN A 135 -21.44 17.75 -34.01
C ASN A 135 -20.45 16.69 -33.51
N LEU A 136 -20.85 15.91 -32.51
CA LEU A 136 -20.04 14.83 -31.94
C LEU A 136 -20.80 13.53 -32.13
N ASP A 137 -20.18 12.56 -32.76
CA ASP A 137 -20.74 11.21 -32.87
C ASP A 137 -20.65 10.51 -31.49
N LEU A 138 -21.53 10.96 -30.57
CA LEU A 138 -21.58 10.51 -29.19
C LEU A 138 -21.87 9.00 -29.08
N GLN A 139 -22.61 8.45 -30.08
CA GLN A 139 -22.92 7.02 -30.11
C GLN A 139 -21.65 6.20 -30.42
N THR A 140 -20.84 6.63 -31.37
CA THR A 140 -19.55 6.01 -31.68
C THR A 140 -18.55 6.17 -30.53
N GLN A 141 -18.53 7.33 -29.86
CA GLN A 141 -17.67 7.52 -28.69
C GLN A 141 -18.13 6.70 -27.49
N LEU A 142 -19.42 6.58 -27.21
CA LEU A 142 -19.94 5.73 -26.13
C LEU A 142 -19.68 4.24 -26.43
N THR A 143 -19.83 3.80 -27.66
CA THR A 143 -19.46 2.43 -28.06
C THR A 143 -17.97 2.19 -28.02
N ALA A 144 -17.13 3.16 -28.38
CA ALA A 144 -15.68 3.09 -28.26
C ALA A 144 -15.23 3.03 -26.79
N ILE A 145 -15.86 3.82 -25.91
CA ILE A 145 -15.64 3.74 -24.45
C ILE A 145 -16.10 2.38 -23.93
N GLY A 146 -17.26 1.88 -24.34
CA GLY A 146 -17.76 0.55 -23.97
C GLY A 146 -16.83 -0.57 -24.42
N GLN A 147 -16.30 -0.50 -25.64
CA GLN A 147 -15.31 -1.45 -26.18
C GLN A 147 -13.96 -1.32 -25.48
N SER A 148 -13.53 -0.11 -25.15
CA SER A 148 -12.32 0.14 -24.36
C SER A 148 -12.46 -0.45 -22.95
N LEU A 149 -13.60 -0.27 -22.30
CA LEU A 149 -13.88 -0.87 -20.99
C LEU A 149 -13.96 -2.41 -21.07
N ALA A 150 -14.56 -2.95 -22.12
CA ALA A 150 -14.59 -4.40 -22.36
C ALA A 150 -13.20 -4.95 -22.66
N GLY A 151 -12.36 -4.24 -23.41
CA GLY A 151 -10.96 -4.59 -23.64
C GLY A 151 -10.10 -4.51 -22.35
N GLN A 152 -10.41 -3.55 -21.49
CA GLN A 152 -9.77 -3.45 -20.17
C GLN A 152 -10.25 -4.54 -19.20
N ALA A 153 -11.39 -5.18 -19.42
CA ALA A 153 -11.84 -6.31 -18.60
C ALA A 153 -10.83 -7.47 -18.62
N GLY A 154 -10.16 -7.72 -19.73
CA GLY A 154 -9.04 -8.67 -19.81
C GLY A 154 -7.85 -8.28 -18.93
N ASN A 155 -7.50 -7.00 -18.90
CA ASN A 155 -6.44 -6.47 -18.05
C ASN A 155 -6.85 -6.48 -16.55
N LEU A 156 -8.13 -6.25 -16.27
CA LEU A 156 -8.68 -6.38 -14.92
C LEU A 156 -8.64 -7.84 -14.43
N LEU A 157 -8.92 -8.81 -15.30
CA LEU A 157 -8.78 -10.24 -14.97
C LEU A 157 -7.31 -10.61 -14.74
N ALA A 158 -6.38 -10.17 -15.57
CA ALA A 158 -4.95 -10.39 -15.34
C ALA A 158 -4.46 -9.69 -14.05
N GLY A 159 -4.93 -8.46 -13.80
CA GLY A 159 -4.66 -7.72 -12.55
C GLY A 159 -5.23 -8.42 -11.32
N SER A 160 -6.42 -9.03 -11.42
CA SER A 160 -7.04 -9.78 -10.33
C SER A 160 -6.26 -11.04 -9.96
N VAL A 161 -5.70 -11.76 -10.95
CA VAL A 161 -4.83 -12.93 -10.70
C VAL A 161 -3.59 -12.50 -9.92
N ASN A 162 -2.94 -11.40 -10.31
CA ASN A 162 -1.79 -10.88 -9.58
C ASN A 162 -2.17 -10.45 -8.15
N LEU A 163 -3.31 -9.80 -7.97
CA LEU A 163 -3.80 -9.36 -6.67
C LEU A 163 -4.12 -10.56 -5.76
N VAL A 164 -4.78 -11.60 -6.30
CA VAL A 164 -5.04 -12.85 -5.56
C VAL A 164 -3.72 -13.55 -5.20
N THR A 165 -2.77 -13.62 -6.12
CA THR A 165 -1.44 -14.19 -5.87
C THR A 165 -0.72 -13.44 -4.75
N GLN A 166 -0.68 -12.10 -4.80
CA GLN A 166 -0.08 -11.28 -3.75
C GLN A 166 -0.79 -11.45 -2.40
N LEU A 167 -2.12 -11.57 -2.39
CA LEU A 167 -2.90 -11.83 -1.18
C LEU A 167 -2.57 -13.21 -0.59
N VAL A 168 -2.52 -14.25 -1.42
CA VAL A 168 -2.16 -15.62 -0.97
C VAL A 168 -0.75 -15.63 -0.37
N ILE A 169 0.22 -15.01 -1.04
CA ILE A 169 1.59 -14.91 -0.54
C ILE A 169 1.64 -14.10 0.76
N MET A 170 0.93 -12.99 0.83
CA MET A 170 0.82 -12.17 2.04
C MET A 170 0.26 -13.00 3.22
N LEU A 171 -0.82 -13.73 3.03
CA LEU A 171 -1.43 -14.58 4.07
C LEU A 171 -0.51 -15.74 4.46
N PHE A 172 0.19 -16.32 3.51
CA PHE A 172 1.19 -17.37 3.74
C PHE A 172 2.34 -16.83 4.62
N VAL A 173 2.94 -15.71 4.24
CA VAL A 173 4.00 -15.07 5.03
C VAL A 173 3.49 -14.66 6.40
N LEU A 174 2.28 -14.10 6.50
CA LEU A 174 1.64 -13.73 7.75
C LEU A 174 1.49 -14.93 8.70
N PHE A 175 1.11 -16.11 8.16
CA PHE A 175 1.01 -17.34 8.93
C PHE A 175 2.33 -17.71 9.60
N PHE A 176 3.43 -17.67 8.85
CA PHE A 176 4.76 -17.96 9.39
C PHE A 176 5.25 -16.89 10.37
N LEU A 177 4.95 -15.61 10.12
CA LEU A 177 5.26 -14.52 11.04
C LEU A 177 4.51 -14.67 12.37
N TYR A 178 3.31 -15.23 12.37
CA TYR A 178 2.58 -15.53 13.61
C TYR A 178 3.10 -16.79 14.30
N ARG A 179 3.36 -17.85 13.53
CA ARG A 179 3.75 -19.16 14.07
C ARG A 179 5.19 -19.15 14.58
N ASP A 180 6.11 -18.63 13.77
CA ASP A 180 7.55 -18.82 13.96
C ASP A 180 8.26 -17.50 14.32
N ARG A 181 7.53 -16.52 14.86
CA ARG A 181 8.02 -15.17 15.17
C ARG A 181 9.32 -15.19 15.96
N ASP A 182 9.37 -15.96 17.03
CA ASP A 182 10.50 -15.99 17.96
C ASP A 182 11.74 -16.57 17.27
N HIS A 183 11.57 -17.59 16.44
CA HIS A 183 12.63 -18.18 15.63
C HIS A 183 13.16 -17.20 14.56
N ALA A 184 12.25 -16.55 13.84
CA ALA A 184 12.60 -15.56 12.81
C ALA A 184 13.39 -14.38 13.40
N LEU A 185 12.96 -13.84 14.54
CA LEU A 185 13.67 -12.76 15.24
C LEU A 185 15.04 -13.21 15.74
N HIS A 186 15.15 -14.44 16.24
CA HIS A 186 16.43 -14.97 16.72
C HIS A 186 17.43 -15.17 15.56
N THR A 187 16.95 -15.68 14.42
CA THR A 187 17.78 -15.85 13.21
C THR A 187 18.23 -14.49 12.68
N LEU A 188 17.32 -13.51 12.60
CA LEU A 188 17.65 -12.16 12.14
C LEU A 188 18.70 -11.48 13.03
N ARG A 189 18.59 -11.63 14.36
CA ARG A 189 19.58 -11.10 15.31
C ARG A 189 20.96 -11.69 15.14
N ARG A 190 21.09 -12.95 14.68
CA ARG A 190 22.39 -13.58 14.42
C ARG A 190 23.07 -13.07 13.16
N LEU A 191 22.27 -12.60 12.18
CA LEU A 191 22.80 -12.11 10.90
C LEU A 191 23.30 -10.66 10.98
N VAL A 192 22.83 -9.90 11.96
CA VAL A 192 23.18 -8.47 12.09
C VAL A 192 24.22 -8.32 13.22
N PRO A 193 25.35 -7.61 12.98
CA PRO A 193 26.43 -7.43 13.97
C PRO A 193 26.05 -6.35 15.01
N LEU A 194 24.88 -6.50 15.66
CA LEU A 194 24.37 -5.64 16.70
C LEU A 194 24.38 -6.38 18.06
N SER A 195 24.60 -5.65 19.16
CA SER A 195 24.39 -6.18 20.49
C SER A 195 22.91 -6.52 20.72
N ALA A 196 22.60 -7.32 21.74
CA ALA A 196 21.21 -7.68 22.06
C ALA A 196 20.35 -6.45 22.39
N GLU A 197 20.94 -5.44 23.03
CA GLU A 197 20.31 -4.18 23.39
C GLU A 197 20.05 -3.32 22.14
N GLU A 198 21.07 -3.12 21.29
CA GLU A 198 20.97 -2.38 20.03
C GLU A 198 19.92 -3.00 19.08
N ALA A 199 19.92 -4.34 18.96
CA ALA A 199 18.93 -5.07 18.17
C ALA A 199 17.50 -4.93 18.75
N GLY A 200 17.38 -4.87 20.08
CA GLY A 200 16.11 -4.59 20.77
C GLY A 200 15.58 -3.20 20.46
N HIS A 201 16.40 -2.18 20.61
CA HIS A 201 16.06 -0.79 20.27
C HIS A 201 15.69 -0.61 18.80
N MET A 202 16.44 -1.23 17.89
CA MET A 202 16.16 -1.21 16.47
C MET A 202 14.81 -1.86 16.16
N GLY A 203 14.53 -3.04 16.74
CA GLY A 203 13.27 -3.74 16.57
C GLY A 203 12.07 -2.91 17.04
N THR A 204 12.17 -2.25 18.19
CA THR A 204 11.13 -1.36 18.72
C THR A 204 10.91 -0.18 17.78
N ARG A 205 11.98 0.44 17.30
CA ARG A 205 11.90 1.59 16.36
C ARG A 205 11.21 1.20 15.05
N ILE A 206 11.49 0.04 14.50
CA ILE A 206 10.82 -0.50 13.31
C ILE A 206 9.33 -0.75 13.60
N GLU A 207 9.01 -1.41 14.73
CA GLU A 207 7.64 -1.71 15.14
C GLU A 207 6.84 -0.42 15.34
N ASP A 208 7.38 0.58 16.02
CA ASP A 208 6.75 1.89 16.24
C ASP A 208 6.52 2.64 14.91
N THR A 209 7.48 2.56 14.00
CA THR A 209 7.36 3.16 12.66
C THR A 209 6.21 2.53 11.88
N ILE A 210 6.14 1.20 11.84
CA ILE A 210 5.06 0.48 11.16
C ILE A 210 3.70 0.82 11.79
N LEU A 211 3.61 0.82 13.13
CA LEU A 211 2.37 1.16 13.84
C LEU A 211 1.94 2.61 13.59
N ALA A 212 2.89 3.55 13.51
CA ALA A 212 2.59 4.94 13.19
C ALA A 212 1.98 5.07 11.79
N ILE A 213 2.54 4.37 10.80
CA ILE A 213 2.06 4.37 9.42
C ILE A 213 0.67 3.73 9.33
N VAL A 214 0.50 2.52 9.89
CA VAL A 214 -0.78 1.78 9.82
C VAL A 214 -1.89 2.56 10.54
N ASN A 215 -1.63 3.08 11.74
CA ASN A 215 -2.62 3.87 12.47
C ASN A 215 -2.93 5.20 11.75
N GLY A 216 -1.91 5.83 11.15
CA GLY A 216 -2.09 7.02 10.32
C GLY A 216 -3.00 6.73 9.13
N SER A 217 -2.73 5.67 8.37
CA SER A 217 -3.52 5.27 7.21
C SER A 217 -4.98 4.93 7.59
N ILE A 218 -5.20 4.20 8.70
CA ILE A 218 -6.54 3.89 9.19
C ILE A 218 -7.29 5.18 9.57
N THR A 219 -6.62 6.12 10.25
CA THR A 219 -7.24 7.39 10.66
C THR A 219 -7.61 8.24 9.44
N VAL A 220 -6.70 8.37 8.47
CA VAL A 220 -6.96 9.08 7.21
C VAL A 220 -8.12 8.45 6.46
N ALA A 221 -8.09 7.13 6.27
CA ALA A 221 -9.16 6.39 5.60
C ALA A 221 -10.53 6.57 6.29
N PHE A 222 -10.55 6.59 7.62
CA PHE A 222 -11.79 6.83 8.39
C PHE A 222 -12.33 8.24 8.16
N VAL A 223 -11.49 9.26 8.21
CA VAL A 223 -11.89 10.65 7.96
C VAL A 223 -12.38 10.82 6.53
N GLN A 224 -11.70 10.25 5.55
CA GLN A 224 -12.11 10.29 4.14
C GLN A 224 -13.46 9.61 3.93
N ALA A 225 -13.66 8.43 4.53
CA ALA A 225 -14.92 7.70 4.45
C ALA A 225 -16.08 8.48 5.11
N LEU A 226 -15.82 9.15 6.22
CA LEU A 226 -16.80 9.98 6.91
C LEU A 226 -17.21 11.18 6.04
N LEU A 227 -16.23 11.90 5.49
CA LEU A 227 -16.49 13.06 4.61
C LEU A 227 -17.21 12.66 3.33
N ALA A 228 -16.79 11.56 2.71
CA ALA A 228 -17.46 11.03 1.53
C ALA A 228 -18.87 10.54 1.85
N GLY A 229 -19.05 9.83 2.97
CA GLY A 229 -20.33 9.31 3.42
C GLY A 229 -21.35 10.41 3.74
N VAL A 230 -20.92 11.49 4.38
CA VAL A 230 -21.76 12.69 4.62
C VAL A 230 -22.20 13.28 3.28
N MET A 231 -21.29 13.41 2.32
CA MET A 231 -21.63 13.95 1.00
C MET A 231 -22.56 13.02 0.22
N TYR A 232 -22.30 11.69 0.22
CA TYR A 232 -23.20 10.72 -0.42
C TYR A 232 -24.63 10.80 0.15
N THR A 233 -24.75 10.93 1.47
CA THR A 233 -26.05 11.07 2.15
C THR A 233 -26.72 12.39 1.80
N ALA A 234 -25.98 13.50 1.83
CA ALA A 234 -26.49 14.83 1.49
C ALA A 234 -27.00 14.94 0.04
N LEU A 235 -26.32 14.24 -0.89
CA LEU A 235 -26.71 14.18 -2.29
C LEU A 235 -27.82 13.16 -2.58
N GLY A 236 -28.24 12.37 -1.56
CA GLY A 236 -29.26 11.34 -1.71
C GLY A 236 -28.83 10.15 -2.53
N VAL A 237 -27.52 9.80 -2.47
CA VAL A 237 -26.99 8.60 -3.13
C VAL A 237 -27.55 7.35 -2.46
N PRO A 238 -28.17 6.41 -3.23
CA PRO A 238 -28.66 5.16 -2.65
C PRO A 238 -27.54 4.39 -1.97
N ALA A 239 -27.83 3.78 -0.83
CA ALA A 239 -26.87 3.00 -0.06
C ALA A 239 -25.57 3.76 0.31
N SER A 240 -25.69 5.05 0.66
CA SER A 240 -24.58 5.96 0.99
C SER A 240 -23.60 5.37 2.01
N VAL A 241 -24.09 4.60 3.00
CA VAL A 241 -23.27 3.91 3.99
C VAL A 241 -22.38 2.85 3.35
N ILE A 242 -22.88 2.09 2.36
CA ILE A 242 -22.08 1.09 1.65
C ILE A 242 -20.97 1.78 0.87
N TRP A 243 -21.27 2.91 0.21
CA TRP A 243 -20.27 3.70 -0.51
C TRP A 243 -19.24 4.33 0.43
N ALA A 244 -19.65 4.75 1.63
CA ALA A 244 -18.73 5.23 2.66
C ALA A 244 -17.80 4.11 3.14
N CYS A 245 -18.32 2.90 3.43
CA CYS A 245 -17.52 1.74 3.76
C CYS A 245 -16.55 1.36 2.62
N ALA A 246 -17.03 1.44 1.38
CA ALA A 246 -16.21 1.25 0.19
C ALA A 246 -15.04 2.24 0.14
N THR A 247 -15.32 3.52 0.40
CA THR A 247 -14.31 4.57 0.46
C THR A 247 -13.27 4.27 1.55
N PHE A 248 -13.71 3.81 2.74
CA PHE A 248 -12.80 3.41 3.81
C PHE A 248 -11.83 2.31 3.37
N ILE A 249 -12.36 1.25 2.75
CA ILE A 249 -11.54 0.10 2.34
C ILE A 249 -10.55 0.48 1.25
N VAL A 250 -11.01 1.23 0.24
CA VAL A 250 -10.16 1.66 -0.88
C VAL A 250 -9.12 2.68 -0.41
N ALA A 251 -9.47 3.56 0.54
CA ALA A 251 -8.54 4.52 1.12
C ALA A 251 -7.40 3.88 1.93
N LEU A 252 -7.59 2.67 2.47
CA LEU A 252 -6.52 1.90 3.12
C LEU A 252 -5.44 1.46 2.13
N ILE A 253 -5.74 1.45 0.82
CA ILE A 253 -4.83 1.06 -0.24
C ILE A 253 -4.41 2.33 -1.01
N PRO A 254 -3.25 2.93 -0.72
CA PRO A 254 -2.89 4.27 -1.22
C PRO A 254 -2.73 4.38 -2.74
N ILE A 255 -2.73 3.24 -3.46
CA ILE A 255 -2.52 3.18 -4.92
C ILE A 255 -3.68 3.70 -5.72
N PHE A 256 -4.89 3.37 -5.26
CA PHE A 256 -6.10 3.59 -6.06
C PHE A 256 -6.74 4.94 -5.80
N GLY A 257 -6.44 5.57 -4.65
CA GLY A 257 -7.08 6.80 -4.22
C GLY A 257 -8.61 6.64 -4.08
N THR A 258 -9.21 7.50 -3.31
CA THR A 258 -10.68 7.50 -3.11
C THR A 258 -11.47 7.81 -4.38
N PHE A 259 -10.79 8.31 -5.45
CA PHE A 259 -11.38 8.52 -6.77
C PHE A 259 -12.03 7.25 -7.34
N MET A 260 -11.45 6.07 -7.06
CA MET A 260 -12.01 4.78 -7.51
C MET A 260 -13.43 4.51 -6.97
N VAL A 261 -13.82 5.19 -5.90
CA VAL A 261 -15.16 5.05 -5.30
C VAL A 261 -16.06 6.21 -5.70
N TRP A 262 -15.65 7.46 -5.45
CA TRP A 262 -16.49 8.60 -5.75
C TRP A 262 -16.63 8.88 -7.25
N GLY A 263 -15.66 8.47 -8.08
CA GLY A 263 -15.75 8.59 -9.55
C GLY A 263 -16.93 7.83 -10.14
N PRO A 264 -17.08 6.51 -9.93
CA PRO A 264 -18.26 5.75 -10.35
C PRO A 264 -19.58 6.29 -9.80
N VAL A 265 -19.58 6.77 -8.52
CA VAL A 265 -20.79 7.40 -7.95
C VAL A 265 -21.13 8.70 -8.67
N ALA A 266 -20.14 9.52 -9.04
CA ALA A 266 -20.36 10.72 -9.85
C ALA A 266 -20.93 10.38 -11.22
N VAL A 267 -20.39 9.37 -11.89
CA VAL A 267 -20.93 8.87 -13.18
C VAL A 267 -22.37 8.39 -13.00
N PHE A 268 -22.65 7.63 -11.96
CA PHE A 268 -24.03 7.19 -11.64
C PHE A 268 -24.99 8.39 -11.48
N LEU A 269 -24.56 9.45 -10.77
CA LEU A 269 -25.37 10.67 -10.61
C LEU A 269 -25.61 11.40 -11.94
N VAL A 270 -24.61 11.45 -12.82
CA VAL A 270 -24.79 12.00 -14.19
C VAL A 270 -25.81 11.17 -14.95
N LEU A 271 -25.65 9.85 -14.95
CA LEU A 271 -26.55 8.92 -15.65
C LEU A 271 -27.98 8.96 -15.06
N SER A 272 -28.13 9.28 -13.79
CA SER A 272 -29.43 9.47 -13.14
C SER A 272 -30.03 10.88 -13.37
N GLY A 273 -29.45 11.68 -14.28
CA GLY A 273 -29.93 13.04 -14.59
C GLY A 273 -29.61 14.10 -13.53
N SER A 274 -28.85 13.75 -12.50
CA SER A 274 -28.54 14.66 -11.38
C SER A 274 -27.14 15.27 -11.54
N TRP A 275 -26.86 15.90 -12.71
CA TRP A 275 -25.55 16.43 -13.06
C TRP A 275 -24.98 17.46 -12.06
N VAL A 276 -25.85 18.30 -11.45
CA VAL A 276 -25.42 19.25 -10.40
C VAL A 276 -24.86 18.51 -9.19
N LYS A 277 -25.53 17.44 -8.78
CA LYS A 277 -25.06 16.59 -7.68
C LYS A 277 -23.73 15.91 -8.02
N ALA A 278 -23.56 15.49 -9.27
CA ALA A 278 -22.30 14.90 -9.75
C ALA A 278 -21.16 15.92 -9.67
N VAL A 279 -21.36 17.15 -10.15
CA VAL A 279 -20.35 18.22 -10.08
C VAL A 279 -19.98 18.55 -8.63
N ILE A 280 -20.98 18.64 -7.75
CA ILE A 280 -20.73 18.85 -6.32
C ILE A 280 -19.90 17.71 -5.73
N LEU A 281 -20.23 16.45 -6.06
CA LEU A 281 -19.50 15.29 -5.58
C LEU A 281 -18.04 15.28 -6.09
N VAL A 282 -17.81 15.60 -7.37
CA VAL A 282 -16.47 15.68 -7.96
C VAL A 282 -15.66 16.79 -7.28
N ALA A 283 -16.24 17.98 -7.12
CA ALA A 283 -15.58 19.09 -6.45
C ALA A 283 -15.23 18.72 -4.99
N TRP A 284 -16.14 18.11 -4.27
CA TRP A 284 -15.91 17.66 -2.89
C TRP A 284 -14.87 16.56 -2.82
N GLY A 285 -14.94 15.55 -3.68
CA GLY A 285 -13.99 14.44 -3.74
C GLY A 285 -12.57 14.92 -4.04
N ALA A 286 -12.43 15.83 -5.02
CA ALA A 286 -11.13 16.38 -5.41
C ALA A 286 -10.57 17.35 -4.36
N LEU A 287 -11.41 18.24 -3.79
CA LEU A 287 -10.91 19.29 -2.89
C LEU A 287 -10.88 18.83 -1.43
N ALA A 288 -11.96 18.22 -0.91
CA ALA A 288 -12.02 17.84 0.49
C ALA A 288 -11.39 16.46 0.75
N VAL A 289 -11.81 15.44 0.01
CA VAL A 289 -11.37 14.06 0.30
C VAL A 289 -9.92 13.83 -0.10
N SER A 290 -9.50 14.31 -1.29
CA SER A 290 -8.11 14.13 -1.76
C SER A 290 -7.09 15.02 -1.05
N THR A 291 -7.52 16.18 -0.51
CA THR A 291 -6.60 17.07 0.24
C THR A 291 -6.20 16.48 1.58
N ILE A 292 -7.03 15.61 2.17
CA ILE A 292 -6.73 14.95 3.44
C ILE A 292 -5.47 14.09 3.36
N ASP A 293 -5.23 13.38 2.25
CA ASP A 293 -4.02 12.60 2.05
C ASP A 293 -2.76 13.46 2.16
N ASN A 294 -2.82 14.67 1.62
CA ASN A 294 -1.66 15.58 1.57
C ASN A 294 -1.43 16.33 2.88
N LEU A 295 -2.49 16.60 3.65
CA LEU A 295 -2.39 17.39 4.89
C LEU A 295 -2.30 16.50 6.14
N LEU A 296 -3.19 15.52 6.26
CA LEU A 296 -3.34 14.75 7.50
C LEU A 296 -2.29 13.65 7.64
N TYR A 297 -1.92 13.02 6.51
CA TYR A 297 -0.97 11.91 6.51
C TYR A 297 0.41 12.29 7.06
N PRO A 298 1.09 13.38 6.58
CA PRO A 298 2.38 13.80 7.14
C PRO A 298 2.31 14.18 8.61
N HIS A 299 1.20 14.80 9.04
CA HIS A 299 1.02 15.20 10.45
C HIS A 299 0.87 14.00 11.38
N LEU A 300 0.10 12.98 10.98
CA LEU A 300 -0.15 11.78 11.79
C LEU A 300 1.07 10.86 11.85
N VAL A 301 1.80 10.74 10.76
CA VAL A 301 3.00 9.88 10.68
C VAL A 301 4.22 10.59 11.25
N GLY A 302 4.47 11.85 10.89
CA GLY A 302 5.65 12.61 11.30
C GLY A 302 5.70 12.88 12.79
N GLY A 303 4.58 13.22 13.42
CA GLY A 303 4.53 13.56 14.86
C GLY A 303 4.84 12.39 15.81
N ARG A 304 4.61 11.14 15.39
CA ARG A 304 4.88 9.94 16.20
C ARG A 304 6.29 9.37 16.03
N LEU A 305 6.93 9.63 14.88
CA LEU A 305 8.23 9.03 14.55
C LEU A 305 9.43 9.76 15.16
N ARG A 306 9.24 10.90 15.82
CA ARG A 306 10.34 11.80 16.28
C ARG A 306 11.36 12.11 15.15
N LEU A 307 10.97 11.89 13.90
CA LEU A 307 11.78 12.18 12.71
C LEU A 307 11.37 13.54 12.18
N HIS A 308 12.35 14.27 11.65
CA HIS A 308 12.06 15.54 10.99
C HIS A 308 11.15 15.29 9.77
N THR A 309 10.16 16.16 9.55
CA THR A 309 9.14 15.99 8.50
C THR A 309 9.74 15.83 7.10
N ILE A 310 10.81 16.58 6.79
CA ILE A 310 11.46 16.58 5.46
C ILE A 310 12.06 15.22 5.10
N PRO A 311 12.93 14.57 5.91
CA PRO A 311 13.43 13.23 5.61
C PRO A 311 12.31 12.19 5.48
N THR A 312 11.27 12.27 6.30
CA THR A 312 10.13 11.35 6.23
C THR A 312 9.38 11.50 4.91
N PHE A 313 9.16 12.73 4.45
CA PHE A 313 8.53 13.01 3.16
C PHE A 313 9.32 12.40 1.99
N PHE A 314 10.63 12.63 1.94
CA PHE A 314 11.49 12.05 0.90
C PHE A 314 11.56 10.51 1.00
N ALA A 315 11.55 9.95 2.20
CA ALA A 315 11.52 8.52 2.41
C ALA A 315 10.23 7.89 1.86
N ILE A 316 9.08 8.55 2.05
CA ILE A 316 7.79 8.09 1.50
C ILE A 316 7.81 8.17 -0.03
N LEU A 317 8.16 9.33 -0.60
CA LEU A 317 8.18 9.52 -2.05
C LEU A 317 9.18 8.59 -2.74
N GLY A 318 10.41 8.53 -2.25
CA GLY A 318 11.45 7.63 -2.78
C GLY A 318 11.09 6.16 -2.60
N GLY A 319 10.47 5.83 -1.45
CA GLY A 319 9.97 4.49 -1.20
C GLY A 319 8.90 4.08 -2.21
N ILE A 320 7.91 4.93 -2.47
CA ILE A 320 6.85 4.67 -3.47
C ILE A 320 7.45 4.53 -4.87
N GLN A 321 8.44 5.33 -5.22
CA GLN A 321 9.08 5.25 -6.53
C GLN A 321 9.88 3.94 -6.72
N LEU A 322 10.56 3.46 -5.68
CA LEU A 322 11.40 2.25 -5.74
C LEU A 322 10.60 0.95 -5.57
N PHE A 323 9.64 0.93 -4.66
CA PHE A 323 8.91 -0.27 -4.23
C PHE A 323 7.42 -0.22 -4.55
N GLY A 324 6.98 0.80 -5.33
CA GLY A 324 5.57 1.02 -5.56
C GLY A 324 4.83 1.30 -4.24
N PRO A 325 3.60 0.80 -4.10
CA PRO A 325 2.75 1.09 -2.93
C PRO A 325 3.29 0.62 -1.59
N SER A 326 4.02 -0.51 -1.57
CA SER A 326 4.68 -1.01 -0.37
C SER A 326 5.77 -0.05 0.14
N GLY A 327 6.27 0.82 -0.73
CA GLY A 327 7.23 1.87 -0.40
C GLY A 327 6.71 2.90 0.61
N LEU A 328 5.38 3.04 0.74
CA LEU A 328 4.77 3.85 1.79
C LEU A 328 5.18 3.39 3.20
N ILE A 329 5.36 2.09 3.37
CA ILE A 329 5.82 1.47 4.63
C ILE A 329 7.35 1.32 4.62
N LEU A 330 7.90 0.79 3.52
CA LEU A 330 9.33 0.50 3.42
C LEU A 330 10.21 1.76 3.47
N GLY A 331 9.77 2.86 2.87
CA GLY A 331 10.52 4.12 2.86
C GLY A 331 10.82 4.63 4.27
N PRO A 332 9.80 4.93 5.08
CA PRO A 332 10.02 5.36 6.48
C PRO A 332 10.71 4.32 7.35
N VAL A 333 10.44 3.01 7.13
CA VAL A 333 11.14 1.94 7.86
C VAL A 333 12.62 1.92 7.49
N ALA A 334 12.98 2.03 6.22
CA ALA A 334 14.36 2.11 5.77
C ALA A 334 15.06 3.34 6.38
N LEU A 335 14.41 4.50 6.39
CA LEU A 335 14.91 5.70 7.04
C LEU A 335 15.14 5.48 8.55
N ALA A 336 14.18 4.87 9.24
CA ALA A 336 14.29 4.58 10.68
C ALA A 336 15.46 3.62 10.98
N VAL A 337 15.64 2.61 10.14
CA VAL A 337 16.79 1.67 10.22
C VAL A 337 18.10 2.41 9.96
N THR A 338 18.17 3.23 8.92
CA THR A 338 19.38 4.00 8.58
C THR A 338 19.80 4.91 9.72
N ILE A 339 18.87 5.68 10.30
CA ILE A 339 19.16 6.55 11.44
C ILE A 339 19.59 5.71 12.65
N GLY A 340 18.92 4.58 12.91
CA GLY A 340 19.30 3.69 13.99
C GLY A 340 20.70 3.11 13.85
N LEU A 341 21.10 2.72 12.63
CA LEU A 341 22.46 2.24 12.35
C LEU A 341 23.49 3.36 12.52
N LEU A 342 23.18 4.58 12.09
CA LEU A 342 24.04 5.75 12.31
C LEU A 342 24.20 6.07 13.81
N ASP A 343 23.12 5.99 14.59
CA ASP A 343 23.17 6.18 16.04
C ASP A 343 24.09 5.14 16.71
N VAL A 344 23.99 3.86 16.32
CA VAL A 344 24.87 2.78 16.80
C VAL A 344 26.32 3.02 16.37
N TRP A 345 26.53 3.37 15.11
CA TRP A 345 27.89 3.65 14.62
C TRP A 345 28.52 4.83 15.35
N TRP A 346 27.77 5.91 15.56
CA TRP A 346 28.23 7.08 16.30
C TRP A 346 28.57 6.75 17.74
N SER A 347 27.71 6.01 18.45
CA SER A 347 27.95 5.61 19.85
C SER A 347 29.20 4.76 20.00
N ARG A 348 29.45 3.82 19.06
CA ARG A 348 30.64 2.99 19.10
C ARG A 348 31.94 3.75 18.77
N THR A 349 31.86 4.78 17.91
CA THR A 349 33.04 5.57 17.52
C THR A 349 33.37 6.68 18.51
N THR A 350 32.36 7.25 19.18
CA THR A 350 32.53 8.40 20.10
C THR A 350 32.65 7.93 21.56
N GLY A 351 31.96 6.85 21.95
CA GLY A 351 32.04 6.29 23.32
C GLY A 351 33.42 5.75 23.71
N GLY A 352 34.27 5.39 22.72
CA GLY A 352 35.67 5.05 22.97
C GLY A 352 36.57 6.24 23.34
N ARG A 353 36.22 7.46 22.88
CA ARG A 353 37.02 8.65 23.15
C ARG A 353 36.82 9.27 24.53
N THR A 354 35.64 9.12 25.12
CA THR A 354 35.32 9.63 26.46
C THR A 354 35.96 8.80 27.56
N ALA A 355 36.13 7.48 27.36
CA ALA A 355 36.80 6.60 28.33
C ALA A 355 38.33 6.85 28.42
N GLU A 356 38.98 7.25 27.33
CA GLU A 356 40.42 7.56 27.31
C GLU A 356 40.76 8.94 27.89
N GLN A 357 39.83 9.88 27.93
CA GLN A 357 40.03 11.23 28.48
C GLN A 357 39.82 11.29 30.00
N THR A 358 39.19 10.27 30.61
CA THR A 358 38.94 10.23 32.08
C THR A 358 40.07 9.50 32.85
N VAL A 359 41.04 8.91 32.13
CA VAL A 359 42.20 8.19 32.73
C VAL A 359 43.50 8.99 32.56
N LYS A 360 43.49 10.20 32.09
CA LYS A 360 44.57 11.16 32.12
C LYS A 360 44.22 12.30 33.08
#